data_1fae6aaf913fce001abcedc556bb6981
#
_entry.id   1fae6aaf913fce001abcedc556bb6981
#
_cell.length_a   1.000
_cell.length_b   1.000
_cell.length_c   1.000
_cell.angle_alpha   90.00
_cell.angle_beta   90.00
_cell.angle_gamma   90.00
#
_symmetry.space_group_name_H-M   'P 1'
#
loop_
_entity.id
_entity.type
_entity.pdbx_description
1 polymer ?
#
loop_
_entity_poly.entity_id
_entity_poly.type
_entity_poly.pdbx_seq_one_letter_code
_entity_poly.pdbx_strand_id
1 'polypeptide(L)'
;MRFHNINIRNILNEALNYGGIIVDVRNQEDFAKSHIPMAVNLPLDDIRQGNITLPKGKIIIVYCENGGGSALAARILSEKGYKVINTVGGLREYRGALTRKRND
;
A
#
# COMPACT_ATOMS: atom_id res chain seq x y z
N MET A 1 -5.73 -1.11 18.11
CA MET A 1 -4.81 -1.51 17.02
C MET A 1 -4.00 -0.33 16.55
N ARG A 2 -2.74 -0.55 16.31
CA ARG A 2 -1.85 0.56 16.00
C ARG A 2 -1.11 0.36 14.69
N PHE A 3 -1.00 1.43 13.96
CA PHE A 3 -0.08 1.58 12.86
C PHE A 3 0.44 3.01 12.92
N HIS A 4 1.57 3.25 12.30
CA HIS A 4 2.07 4.61 12.23
C HIS A 4 2.09 5.09 10.78
N ASN A 5 2.27 6.40 10.62
CA ASN A 5 2.23 7.05 9.32
C ASN A 5 3.62 7.54 8.93
N ILE A 6 3.93 7.40 7.65
CA ILE A 6 5.11 8.05 7.06
C ILE A 6 4.67 8.87 5.86
N ASN A 7 5.52 9.78 5.42
CA ASN A 7 5.26 10.51 4.19
C ASN A 7 5.45 9.56 3.00
N ILE A 8 4.55 9.63 2.00
CA ILE A 8 4.63 8.78 0.81
C ILE A 8 5.99 8.89 0.12
N ARG A 9 6.67 10.01 0.23
CA ARG A 9 7.98 10.21 -0.40
C ARG A 9 9.05 9.28 0.16
N ASN A 10 8.83 8.74 1.34
CA ASN A 10 9.78 7.83 2.01
C ASN A 10 9.44 6.35 1.81
N ILE A 11 8.44 6.04 1.00
CA ILE A 11 7.88 4.68 0.92
C ILE A 11 8.91 3.63 0.49
N LEU A 12 9.74 3.95 -0.51
CA LEU A 12 10.74 2.99 -0.99
C LEU A 12 11.82 2.74 0.04
N ASN A 13 12.28 3.80 0.71
CA ASN A 13 13.27 3.65 1.77
C ASN A 13 12.75 2.80 2.92
N GLU A 14 11.50 3.01 3.32
CA GLU A 14 10.90 2.19 4.37
C GLU A 14 10.81 0.73 3.95
N ALA A 15 10.37 0.47 2.73
CA ALA A 15 10.27 -0.91 2.23
C ALA A 15 11.62 -1.60 2.22
N LEU A 16 12.66 -0.91 1.77
CA LEU A 16 14.00 -1.48 1.73
C LEU A 16 14.57 -1.70 3.12
N ASN A 17 14.37 -0.75 4.03
CA ASN A 17 14.93 -0.84 5.38
C ASN A 17 14.31 -1.97 6.20
N TYR A 18 13.02 -2.26 6.00
CA TYR A 18 12.31 -3.23 6.83
C TYR A 18 11.90 -4.49 6.07
N GLY A 19 12.27 -4.61 4.82
CA GLY A 19 11.85 -5.76 4.00
C GLY A 19 10.35 -5.81 3.83
N GLY A 20 9.70 -4.64 3.80
CA GLY A 20 8.25 -4.55 3.76
C GLY A 20 7.66 -4.79 2.38
N ILE A 21 6.37 -5.08 2.36
CA ILE A 21 5.60 -5.22 1.12
C ILE A 21 4.81 -3.94 0.91
N ILE A 22 5.01 -3.30 -0.24
CA ILE A 22 4.24 -2.12 -0.62
C ILE A 22 2.92 -2.58 -1.23
N VAL A 23 1.81 -2.08 -0.72
CA VAL A 23 0.48 -2.47 -1.15
C VAL A 23 -0.29 -1.25 -1.65
N ASP A 24 -0.66 -1.29 -2.92
CA ASP A 24 -1.50 -0.28 -3.56
C ASP A 24 -2.96 -0.71 -3.37
N VAL A 25 -3.73 0.10 -2.65
CA VAL A 25 -5.13 -0.24 -2.35
C VAL A 25 -6.12 0.39 -3.31
N ARG A 26 -5.63 0.98 -4.41
CA ARG A 26 -6.50 1.49 -5.47
C ARG A 26 -7.09 0.33 -6.27
N ASN A 27 -8.02 0.63 -7.17
CA ASN A 27 -8.59 -0.40 -8.01
C ASN A 27 -7.56 -0.93 -9.02
N GLN A 28 -7.85 -2.09 -9.60
CA GLN A 28 -6.97 -2.77 -10.54
C GLN A 28 -6.61 -1.93 -11.75
N GLU A 29 -7.57 -1.17 -12.27
CA GLU A 29 -7.37 -0.38 -13.47
C GLU A 29 -6.36 0.73 -13.24
N ASP A 30 -6.47 1.43 -12.13
CA ASP A 30 -5.54 2.50 -11.78
C ASP A 30 -4.14 1.95 -11.51
N PHE A 31 -4.07 0.83 -10.80
CA PHE A 31 -2.79 0.16 -10.54
C PHE A 31 -2.10 -0.22 -11.85
N ALA A 32 -2.84 -0.77 -12.79
CA ALA A 32 -2.26 -1.21 -14.07
C ALA A 32 -1.66 -0.04 -14.85
N LYS A 33 -2.29 1.13 -14.79
CA LYS A 33 -1.81 2.31 -15.52
C LYS A 33 -0.50 2.84 -14.98
N SER A 34 -0.38 2.95 -13.67
CA SER A 34 0.87 3.36 -13.03
C SER A 34 0.82 3.07 -11.54
N HIS A 35 1.93 2.62 -10.99
CA HIS A 35 2.06 2.35 -9.56
C HIS A 35 3.52 2.47 -9.14
N ILE A 36 3.72 2.50 -7.84
CA ILE A 36 5.07 2.54 -7.27
C ILE A 36 5.76 1.21 -7.56
N PRO A 37 7.05 1.22 -7.97
CA PRO A 37 7.77 -0.02 -8.24
C PRO A 37 7.71 -0.98 -7.06
N MET A 38 7.62 -2.26 -7.34
CA MET A 38 7.53 -3.36 -6.36
C MET A 38 6.19 -3.46 -5.64
N ALA A 39 5.26 -2.53 -5.87
CA ALA A 39 3.96 -2.59 -5.22
C ALA A 39 3.14 -3.76 -5.74
N VAL A 40 2.39 -4.38 -4.84
CA VAL A 40 1.34 -5.33 -5.21
C VAL A 40 0.00 -4.64 -5.03
N ASN A 41 -0.98 -5.07 -5.81
CA ASN A 41 -2.31 -4.48 -5.77
C ASN A 41 -3.24 -5.32 -4.90
N LEU A 42 -3.81 -4.70 -3.89
CA LEU A 42 -4.87 -5.30 -3.09
C LEU A 42 -5.93 -4.23 -2.87
N PRO A 43 -6.94 -4.17 -3.74
CA PRO A 43 -7.95 -3.12 -3.66
C PRO A 43 -8.66 -3.06 -2.31
N LEU A 44 -9.01 -1.86 -1.89
CA LEU A 44 -9.67 -1.65 -0.61
C LEU A 44 -10.93 -2.50 -0.46
N ASP A 45 -11.69 -2.70 -1.54
CA ASP A 45 -12.88 -3.53 -1.49
C ASP A 45 -12.58 -4.97 -1.10
N ASP A 46 -11.47 -5.52 -1.59
CA ASP A 46 -11.04 -6.87 -1.20
C ASP A 46 -10.67 -6.92 0.28
N ILE A 47 -10.00 -5.87 0.76
CA ILE A 47 -9.63 -5.78 2.18
C ILE A 47 -10.88 -5.74 3.04
N ARG A 48 -11.88 -4.94 2.65
CA ARG A 48 -13.16 -4.83 3.37
C ARG A 48 -13.88 -6.15 3.44
N GLN A 49 -13.81 -6.93 2.37
CA GLN A 49 -14.50 -8.23 2.30
C GLN A 49 -13.70 -9.35 2.96
N GLY A 50 -12.49 -9.08 3.40
CA GLY A 50 -11.65 -10.09 4.02
C GLY A 50 -10.88 -10.95 3.04
N ASN A 51 -10.88 -10.62 1.75
CA ASN A 51 -10.14 -11.33 0.73
C ASN A 51 -8.69 -10.82 0.71
N ILE A 52 -7.93 -11.25 1.71
CA ILE A 52 -6.58 -10.73 1.94
C ILE A 52 -5.59 -11.87 1.78
N THR A 53 -4.68 -11.71 0.81
CA THR A 53 -3.69 -12.73 0.47
C THR A 53 -2.27 -12.36 0.93
N LEU A 54 -2.17 -11.43 1.86
CA LEU A 54 -0.87 -10.94 2.35
C LEU A 54 -0.31 -11.85 3.44
N PRO A 55 1.02 -12.04 3.47
CA PRO A 55 1.65 -12.82 4.55
C PRO A 55 1.67 -12.02 5.86
N LYS A 56 1.51 -12.73 6.97
CA LYS A 56 1.50 -12.10 8.30
C LYS A 56 2.88 -11.71 8.81
N GLY A 57 3.91 -12.36 8.32
CA GLY A 57 5.27 -12.16 8.83
C GLY A 57 6.00 -10.95 8.26
N LYS A 58 5.36 -10.17 7.42
CA LYS A 58 5.97 -9.02 6.77
C LYS A 58 5.31 -7.73 7.20
N ILE A 59 6.07 -6.64 7.19
CA ILE A 59 5.49 -5.31 7.37
C ILE A 59 4.77 -4.93 6.08
N ILE A 60 3.55 -4.45 6.20
CA ILE A 60 2.72 -4.06 5.07
C ILE A 60 2.69 -2.52 5.02
N ILE A 61 3.10 -1.96 3.89
CA ILE A 61 3.15 -0.51 3.71
C ILE A 61 2.11 -0.15 2.66
N VAL A 62 1.05 0.54 3.08
CA VAL A 62 -0.11 0.81 2.21
C VAL A 62 -0.09 2.23 1.67
N TYR A 63 -0.55 2.39 0.43
CA TYR A 63 -0.78 3.71 -0.14
C TYR A 63 -2.00 3.68 -1.06
N CYS A 64 -2.54 4.87 -1.33
CA CYS A 64 -3.65 5.04 -2.27
C CYS A 64 -3.41 6.31 -3.10
N GLU A 65 -4.42 6.81 -3.77
CA GLU A 65 -4.28 7.99 -4.62
C GLU A 65 -4.03 9.26 -3.81
N ASN A 66 -4.79 9.48 -2.75
CA ASN A 66 -4.75 10.74 -1.99
C ASN A 66 -4.70 10.58 -0.48
N GLY A 67 -4.55 9.36 0.02
CA GLY A 67 -4.34 9.09 1.45
C GLY A 67 -5.54 8.57 2.23
N GLY A 68 -6.76 8.80 1.76
CA GLY A 68 -7.96 8.41 2.52
C GLY A 68 -8.20 6.90 2.54
N GLY A 69 -8.11 6.27 1.39
CA GLY A 69 -8.35 4.83 1.28
C GLY A 69 -7.29 4.01 1.99
N SER A 70 -6.03 4.45 1.94
CA SER A 70 -4.95 3.71 2.61
C SER A 70 -5.09 3.77 4.12
N ALA A 71 -5.56 4.88 4.68
CA ALA A 71 -5.78 4.98 6.12
C ALA A 71 -6.82 3.97 6.59
N LEU A 72 -7.91 3.80 5.84
CA LEU A 72 -8.92 2.80 6.16
C LEU A 72 -8.37 1.39 6.02
N ALA A 73 -7.62 1.13 4.94
CA ALA A 73 -6.99 -0.17 4.74
C ALA A 73 -6.03 -0.50 5.88
N ALA A 74 -5.23 0.48 6.30
CA ALA A 74 -4.29 0.29 7.41
C ALA A 74 -5.01 -0.11 8.69
N ARG A 75 -6.14 0.54 8.98
CA ARG A 75 -6.91 0.21 10.16
C ARG A 75 -7.45 -1.22 10.11
N ILE A 76 -8.05 -1.60 8.99
CA ILE A 76 -8.62 -2.94 8.84
C ILE A 76 -7.52 -4.01 8.96
N LEU A 77 -6.42 -3.82 8.24
CA LEU A 77 -5.33 -4.79 8.27
C LEU A 77 -4.70 -4.88 9.66
N SER A 78 -4.53 -3.75 10.33
CA SER A 78 -3.98 -3.73 11.68
C SER A 78 -4.88 -4.49 12.65
N GLU A 79 -6.20 -4.32 12.53
CA GLU A 79 -7.16 -5.04 13.36
C GLU A 79 -7.13 -6.55 13.11
N LYS A 80 -6.70 -6.96 11.93
CA LYS A 80 -6.56 -8.38 11.59
C LYS A 80 -5.19 -8.96 11.97
N GLY A 81 -4.34 -8.17 12.62
CA GLY A 81 -3.07 -8.65 13.13
C GLY A 81 -1.86 -8.41 12.25
N TYR A 82 -2.02 -7.68 11.15
CA TYR A 82 -0.88 -7.31 10.32
C TYR A 82 -0.10 -6.15 10.94
N LYS A 83 1.20 -6.12 10.70
CA LYS A 83 2.04 -4.97 11.05
C LYS A 83 1.99 -4.01 9.87
N VAL A 84 1.45 -2.82 10.10
CA VAL A 84 1.12 -1.90 9.01
C VAL A 84 1.79 -0.55 9.21
N ILE A 85 2.30 -0.02 8.12
CA ILE A 85 2.72 1.38 7.99
C ILE A 85 1.81 2.01 6.96
N ASN A 86 1.15 3.10 7.32
CA ASN A 86 0.36 3.87 6.39
C ASN A 86 1.19 5.01 5.82
N THR A 87 0.94 5.38 4.57
CA THR A 87 1.59 6.55 3.98
C THR A 87 0.59 7.69 3.85
N VAL A 88 1.06 8.91 4.12
CA VAL A 88 0.25 10.12 3.94
C VAL A 88 0.67 10.84 2.68
N GLY A 89 -0.27 11.52 2.05
CA GLY A 89 -0.06 12.28 0.84
C GLY A 89 -0.52 11.58 -0.42
N GLY A 90 -0.54 10.26 -0.43
CA GLY A 90 -0.97 9.47 -1.58
C GLY A 90 -0.05 9.56 -2.78
N LEU A 91 -0.40 8.81 -3.82
CA LEU A 91 0.41 8.72 -5.04
C LEU A 91 0.61 10.07 -5.70
N ARG A 92 -0.36 10.95 -5.60
CA ARG A 92 -0.27 12.30 -6.17
C ARG A 92 0.90 13.12 -5.61
N GLU A 93 1.37 12.81 -4.41
CA GLU A 93 2.51 13.52 -3.79
C GLU A 93 3.81 12.73 -3.85
N TYR A 94 3.76 11.55 -4.41
CA TYR A 94 4.95 10.73 -4.60
C TYR A 94 5.88 11.39 -5.63
N ARG A 95 7.18 11.36 -5.38
CA ARG A 95 8.17 12.05 -6.22
C ARG A 95 9.08 11.12 -7.00
N GLY A 96 8.97 9.82 -6.78
CA GLY A 96 9.83 8.85 -7.46
C GLY A 96 9.28 8.42 -8.81
N ALA A 97 10.00 7.51 -9.44
CA ALA A 97 9.56 6.90 -10.70
C ALA A 97 8.36 5.99 -10.47
N LEU A 98 7.51 5.89 -11.47
CA LEU A 98 6.38 4.96 -11.48
C LEU A 98 6.62 3.90 -12.54
N THR A 99 5.99 2.77 -12.37
CA THR A 99 5.98 1.71 -13.36
C THR A 99 4.53 1.37 -13.71
N ARG A 100 4.34 0.51 -14.68
CA ARG A 100 3.02 0.07 -15.08
C ARG A 100 3.01 -1.43 -15.27
N LYS A 101 1.81 -2.01 -15.17
CA LYS A 101 1.65 -3.44 -15.41
C LYS A 101 1.92 -3.73 -16.89
N ARG A 102 2.70 -4.77 -17.13
CA ARG A 102 2.98 -5.22 -18.49
C ARG A 102 1.87 -6.11 -19.01
N ASN A 103 1.56 -5.93 -20.28
CA ASN A 103 0.69 -6.82 -21.02
C ASN A 103 1.58 -7.74 -21.85
N ASP A 104 1.90 -8.87 -21.30
CA ASP A 104 2.71 -9.88 -22.00
C ASP A 104 1.82 -10.96 -22.58
#